data_02139bc648d921056005fcf393038427
#
_entry.id   02139bc648d921056005fcf393038427
#
_cell.length_a   1.000
_cell.length_b   1.000
_cell.length_c   1.000
_cell.angle_alpha   90.00
_cell.angle_beta   90.00
_cell.angle_gamma   90.00
#
_symmetry.space_group_name_H-M   'P 1'
#
loop_
_entity.id
_entity.type
_entity.pdbx_description
1 polymer ?
#
loop_
_entity_poly.entity_id
_entity_poly.type
_entity_poly.pdbx_seq_one_letter_code
_entity_poly.pdbx_strand_id
1 'polypeptide(L)'
;MGIGPHPSDPRALAAAAEIIELIERRRLGSGAEHVGSTAVPDLVGKNFVDLQITADPEDVPLIADALLGLGFVRQRGPDPWPPERPMLEGTYRCRGAVFGVHAHVVPTTDPDVKQMAAFRDLLRGDRRAREAYAAEKRRILEHTDDVREYTDAKTDVIARLLAYRGTDRGELG
;
A
#
# COMPACT_ATOMS: atom_id res chain seq x y z
N MET A 1 -4.36 19.68 -4.39
CA MET A 1 -4.15 19.19 -3.00
C MET A 1 -2.67 18.93 -2.84
N GLY A 2 -2.03 19.66 -1.93
CA GLY A 2 -0.57 19.56 -1.76
C GLY A 2 -0.14 18.17 -1.28
N ILE A 3 1.00 17.70 -1.81
CA ILE A 3 1.68 16.45 -1.45
C ILE A 3 2.37 16.62 -0.07
N GLY A 4 1.69 17.24 0.90
CA GLY A 4 2.24 17.41 2.23
C GLY A 4 2.10 16.15 3.06
N PRO A 5 3.13 15.76 3.86
CA PRO A 5 2.99 14.68 4.80
C PRO A 5 2.09 15.11 5.96
N HIS A 6 0.92 14.48 6.08
CA HIS A 6 0.03 14.65 7.22
C HIS A 6 0.12 13.43 8.15
N PRO A 7 -0.08 13.61 9.47
CA PRO A 7 -0.27 12.46 10.36
C PRO A 7 -1.37 11.55 9.80
N SER A 8 -1.15 10.26 9.87
CA SER A 8 -2.14 9.27 9.43
C SER A 8 -3.44 9.43 10.24
N ASP A 9 -4.57 9.58 9.55
CA ASP A 9 -5.88 9.61 10.21
C ASP A 9 -6.18 8.23 10.81
N PRO A 10 -6.39 8.12 12.13
CA PRO A 10 -6.61 6.83 12.77
C PRO A 10 -7.86 6.09 12.24
N ARG A 11 -8.81 6.81 11.62
CA ARG A 11 -9.98 6.23 10.97
C ARG A 11 -9.64 5.44 9.70
N ALA A 12 -8.45 5.63 9.13
CA ALA A 12 -7.98 4.87 7.97
C ALA A 12 -7.89 3.35 8.26
N LEU A 13 -7.53 2.98 9.50
CA LEU A 13 -7.54 1.57 9.91
C LEU A 13 -8.95 0.97 9.89
N ALA A 14 -9.94 1.72 10.35
CA ALA A 14 -11.34 1.28 10.30
C ALA A 14 -11.86 1.22 8.86
N ALA A 15 -11.54 2.22 8.04
CA ALA A 15 -11.90 2.23 6.62
C ALA A 15 -11.32 1.01 5.88
N ALA A 16 -10.05 0.70 6.11
CA ALA A 16 -9.41 -0.49 5.54
C ALA A 16 -10.10 -1.78 5.97
N ALA A 17 -10.40 -1.93 7.27
CA ALA A 17 -11.08 -3.12 7.78
C ALA A 17 -12.46 -3.32 7.15
N GLU A 18 -13.25 -2.25 7.04
CA GLU A 18 -14.58 -2.30 6.41
C GLU A 18 -14.52 -2.68 4.91
N ILE A 19 -13.51 -2.15 4.18
CA ILE A 19 -13.30 -2.48 2.76
C ILE A 19 -12.84 -3.94 2.61
N ILE A 20 -11.91 -4.40 3.45
CA ILE A 20 -11.42 -5.78 3.45
C ILE A 20 -12.59 -6.74 3.69
N GLU A 21 -13.43 -6.48 4.70
CA GLU A 21 -14.62 -7.28 4.97
C GLU A 21 -15.59 -7.33 3.77
N LEU A 22 -15.72 -6.22 3.03
CA LEU A 22 -16.52 -6.16 1.81
C LEU A 22 -15.94 -7.05 0.69
N ILE A 23 -14.60 -7.02 0.53
CA ILE A 23 -13.87 -7.83 -0.44
C ILE A 23 -14.01 -9.32 -0.10
N GLU A 24 -13.80 -9.69 1.16
CA GLU A 24 -13.90 -11.07 1.64
C GLU A 24 -15.32 -11.63 1.51
N ARG A 25 -16.33 -10.87 1.89
CA ARG A 25 -17.74 -11.27 1.71
C ARG A 25 -18.09 -11.54 0.24
N ARG A 26 -17.47 -10.84 -0.69
CA ARG A 26 -17.62 -11.05 -2.12
C ARG A 26 -16.70 -12.11 -2.69
N ARG A 27 -15.82 -12.69 -1.88
CA ARG A 27 -14.83 -13.68 -2.29
C ARG A 27 -13.95 -13.19 -3.44
N LEU A 28 -13.53 -11.94 -3.36
CA LEU A 28 -12.62 -11.34 -4.33
C LEU A 28 -11.18 -11.66 -3.93
N GLY A 29 -10.59 -12.64 -4.59
CA GLY A 29 -9.23 -13.10 -4.33
C GLY A 29 -9.10 -14.09 -3.17
N SER A 30 -7.87 -14.49 -2.89
CA SER A 30 -7.50 -15.41 -1.82
C SER A 30 -7.23 -14.73 -0.48
N GLY A 31 -7.21 -13.40 -0.45
CA GLY A 31 -7.04 -12.58 0.75
C GLY A 31 -6.87 -11.11 0.42
N ALA A 32 -7.21 -10.25 1.37
CA ALA A 32 -7.00 -8.82 1.29
C ALA A 32 -6.31 -8.29 2.55
N GLU A 33 -5.33 -7.43 2.39
CA GLU A 33 -4.55 -6.87 3.49
C GLU A 33 -4.43 -5.34 3.38
N HIS A 34 -4.48 -4.66 4.52
CA HIS A 34 -4.14 -3.24 4.60
C HIS A 34 -2.62 -3.09 4.60
N VAL A 35 -2.10 -2.38 3.63
CA VAL A 35 -0.66 -2.12 3.43
C VAL A 35 -0.40 -0.61 3.34
N GLY A 36 0.84 -0.21 3.02
CA GLY A 36 1.18 1.20 2.88
C GLY A 36 1.25 1.98 4.19
N SER A 37 1.33 3.30 4.09
CA SER A 37 1.61 4.18 5.24
C SER A 37 0.46 4.25 6.23
N THR A 38 -0.80 4.19 5.79
CA THR A 38 -1.97 4.26 6.67
C THR A 38 -2.20 2.97 7.45
N ALA A 39 -1.54 1.88 7.06
CA ALA A 39 -1.53 0.63 7.80
C ALA A 39 -0.60 0.66 9.03
N VAL A 40 0.25 1.68 9.16
CA VAL A 40 1.22 1.83 10.25
C VAL A 40 0.79 3.02 11.12
N PRO A 41 0.46 2.81 12.41
CA PRO A 41 0.09 3.90 13.31
C PRO A 41 1.18 4.99 13.36
N ASP A 42 0.75 6.25 13.43
CA ASP A 42 1.59 7.44 13.56
C ASP A 42 2.57 7.69 12.39
N LEU A 43 2.49 6.92 11.32
CA LEU A 43 3.30 7.15 10.14
C LEU A 43 2.69 8.25 9.27
N VAL A 44 3.52 9.23 8.91
CA VAL A 44 3.12 10.37 8.05
C VAL A 44 2.86 9.88 6.62
N GLY A 45 1.74 10.28 6.03
CA GLY A 45 1.36 9.85 4.68
C GLY A 45 0.35 10.77 4.00
N LYS A 46 -0.11 10.36 2.83
CA LYS A 46 -1.13 11.08 2.03
C LYS A 46 -2.57 10.74 2.45
N ASN A 47 -2.77 9.94 3.50
CA ASN A 47 -4.07 9.42 3.94
C ASN A 47 -4.83 8.62 2.87
N PHE A 48 -4.12 7.94 1.99
CA PHE A 48 -4.68 6.89 1.14
C PHE A 48 -4.70 5.56 1.87
N VAL A 49 -5.78 4.81 1.70
CA VAL A 49 -5.87 3.42 2.14
C VAL A 49 -5.33 2.53 1.01
N ASP A 50 -4.17 1.95 1.22
CA ASP A 50 -3.57 1.01 0.27
C ASP A 50 -3.96 -0.41 0.66
N LEU A 51 -4.60 -1.14 -0.24
CA LEU A 51 -4.99 -2.54 -0.08
C LEU A 51 -4.22 -3.41 -1.05
N GLN A 52 -3.75 -4.56 -0.58
CA GLN A 52 -3.25 -5.64 -1.42
C GLN A 52 -4.28 -6.76 -1.44
N ILE A 53 -4.78 -7.11 -2.62
CA ILE A 53 -5.70 -8.22 -2.85
C ILE A 53 -4.90 -9.30 -3.59
N THR A 54 -4.69 -10.44 -2.94
CA THR A 54 -3.94 -11.55 -3.53
C THR A 54 -4.89 -12.47 -4.28
N ALA A 55 -4.50 -12.92 -5.47
CA ALA A 55 -5.32 -13.77 -6.31
C ALA A 55 -4.47 -14.75 -7.15
N ASP A 56 -5.09 -15.83 -7.59
CA ASP A 56 -4.48 -16.64 -8.64
C ASP A 56 -4.38 -15.85 -9.95
N PRO A 57 -3.32 -16.02 -10.76
CA PRO A 57 -3.10 -15.20 -11.94
C PRO A 57 -4.30 -15.15 -12.91
N GLU A 58 -5.03 -16.25 -13.04
CA GLU A 58 -6.23 -16.37 -13.88
C GLU A 58 -7.42 -15.57 -13.36
N ASP A 59 -7.48 -15.31 -12.05
CA ASP A 59 -8.56 -14.57 -11.42
C ASP A 59 -8.32 -13.05 -11.37
N VAL A 60 -7.09 -12.59 -11.61
CA VAL A 60 -6.74 -11.15 -11.57
C VAL A 60 -7.68 -10.29 -12.42
N PRO A 61 -8.00 -10.63 -13.68
CA PRO A 61 -8.92 -9.83 -14.48
C PRO A 61 -10.34 -9.78 -13.90
N LEU A 62 -10.83 -10.91 -13.39
CA LEU A 62 -12.18 -11.01 -12.80
C LEU A 62 -12.32 -10.13 -11.56
N ILE A 63 -11.27 -10.11 -10.72
CA ILE A 63 -11.25 -9.28 -9.52
C ILE A 63 -11.19 -7.80 -9.89
N ALA A 64 -10.36 -7.44 -10.87
CA ALA A 64 -10.29 -6.07 -11.36
C ALA A 64 -11.66 -5.60 -11.90
N ASP A 65 -12.36 -6.42 -12.68
CA ASP A 65 -13.69 -6.11 -13.20
C ASP A 65 -14.75 -6.01 -12.08
N ALA A 66 -14.67 -6.87 -11.07
CA ALA A 66 -15.53 -6.78 -9.89
C ALA A 66 -15.31 -5.47 -9.11
N LEU A 67 -14.06 -5.02 -8.97
CA LEU A 67 -13.74 -3.73 -8.34
C LEU A 67 -14.26 -2.55 -9.17
N LEU A 68 -14.16 -2.60 -10.50
CA LEU A 68 -14.78 -1.61 -11.40
C LEU A 68 -16.29 -1.55 -11.17
N GLY A 69 -16.95 -2.70 -11.01
CA GLY A 69 -18.39 -2.79 -10.68
C GLY A 69 -18.74 -2.19 -9.30
N LEU A 70 -17.78 -2.05 -8.40
CA LEU A 70 -17.91 -1.38 -7.10
C LEU A 70 -17.62 0.13 -7.16
N GLY A 71 -17.35 0.67 -8.34
CA GLY A 71 -17.07 2.10 -8.54
C GLY A 71 -15.58 2.48 -8.47
N PHE A 72 -14.67 1.51 -8.37
CA PHE A 72 -13.26 1.78 -8.59
C PHE A 72 -13.01 2.09 -10.06
N VAL A 73 -11.92 2.78 -10.34
CA VAL A 73 -11.47 3.07 -11.71
C VAL A 73 -10.04 2.58 -11.88
N ARG A 74 -9.66 2.22 -13.09
CA ARG A 74 -8.26 1.88 -13.40
C ARG A 74 -7.41 3.13 -13.26
N GLN A 75 -6.21 2.97 -12.71
CA GLN A 75 -5.25 4.06 -12.63
C GLN A 75 -5.04 4.69 -14.00
N ARG A 76 -5.03 6.03 -14.01
CA ARG A 76 -4.75 6.84 -15.20
C ARG A 76 -3.42 7.55 -15.00
N GLY A 77 -2.57 7.54 -16.02
CA GLY A 77 -1.28 8.21 -15.96
C GLY A 77 -0.37 7.76 -17.11
N PRO A 78 0.81 8.36 -17.24
CA PRO A 78 1.76 8.03 -18.30
C PRO A 78 2.37 6.63 -18.13
N ASP A 79 2.28 6.05 -16.93
CA ASP A 79 2.89 4.76 -16.59
C ASP A 79 1.91 3.96 -15.71
N PRO A 80 0.81 3.43 -16.29
CA PRO A 80 -0.18 2.68 -15.53
C PRO A 80 0.37 1.31 -15.13
N TRP A 81 -0.12 0.80 -14.00
CA TRP A 81 0.20 -0.56 -13.57
C TRP A 81 -0.21 -1.58 -14.64
N PRO A 82 0.61 -2.64 -14.85
CA PRO A 82 0.36 -3.60 -15.90
C PRO A 82 -0.93 -4.40 -15.65
N PRO A 83 -1.60 -4.90 -16.71
CA PRO A 83 -2.85 -5.65 -16.59
C PRO A 83 -2.76 -6.90 -15.72
N GLU A 84 -1.57 -7.50 -15.63
CA GLU A 84 -1.30 -8.71 -14.83
C GLU A 84 -1.21 -8.40 -13.33
N ARG A 85 -1.01 -7.14 -12.98
CA ARG A 85 -0.91 -6.64 -11.60
C ARG A 85 -1.55 -5.24 -11.51
N PRO A 86 -2.86 -5.14 -11.74
CA PRO A 86 -3.52 -3.84 -11.83
C PRO A 86 -3.63 -3.17 -10.47
N MET A 87 -3.56 -1.83 -10.49
CA MET A 87 -3.96 -0.98 -9.37
C MET A 87 -5.21 -0.20 -9.78
N LEU A 88 -6.21 -0.25 -8.92
CA LEU A 88 -7.47 0.48 -9.09
C LEU A 88 -7.59 1.55 -8.01
N GLU A 89 -8.17 2.67 -8.38
CA GLU A 89 -8.39 3.82 -7.51
C GLU A 89 -9.87 3.95 -7.17
N GLY A 90 -10.15 4.26 -5.92
CA GLY A 90 -11.51 4.49 -5.45
C GLY A 90 -11.55 5.48 -4.29
N THR A 91 -12.75 5.70 -3.77
CA THR A 91 -12.95 6.47 -2.55
C THR A 91 -13.87 5.70 -1.60
N TYR A 92 -13.62 5.84 -0.30
CA TYR A 92 -14.43 5.22 0.74
C TYR A 92 -14.76 6.22 1.84
N ARG A 93 -16.03 6.26 2.26
CA ARG A 93 -16.46 7.12 3.37
C ARG A 93 -16.57 6.28 4.63
N CYS A 94 -15.78 6.65 5.64
CA CYS A 94 -15.78 5.99 6.94
C CYS A 94 -15.84 7.04 8.05
N ARG A 95 -16.78 6.91 8.97
CA ARG A 95 -16.91 7.74 10.18
C ARG A 95 -16.80 9.25 9.91
N GLY A 96 -17.46 9.73 8.85
CA GLY A 96 -17.47 11.14 8.47
C GLY A 96 -16.25 11.63 7.68
N ALA A 97 -15.21 10.80 7.49
CA ALA A 97 -14.09 11.08 6.61
C ALA A 97 -14.26 10.40 5.24
N VAL A 98 -13.59 10.94 4.22
CA VAL A 98 -13.45 10.33 2.90
C VAL A 98 -11.99 10.02 2.67
N PHE A 99 -11.70 8.76 2.35
CA PHE A 99 -10.37 8.28 2.03
C PHE A 99 -10.26 7.96 0.55
N GLY A 100 -9.15 8.33 -0.09
CA GLY A 100 -8.73 7.70 -1.34
C GLY A 100 -8.31 6.26 -1.06
N VAL A 101 -8.60 5.36 -1.97
CA VAL A 101 -8.27 3.92 -1.84
C VAL A 101 -7.51 3.48 -3.07
N HIS A 102 -6.36 2.84 -2.87
CA HIS A 102 -5.63 2.12 -3.89
C HIS A 102 -5.79 0.62 -3.65
N ALA A 103 -6.37 -0.07 -4.60
CA ALA A 103 -6.53 -1.52 -4.56
C ALA A 103 -5.54 -2.17 -5.55
N HIS A 104 -4.47 -2.75 -5.02
CA HIS A 104 -3.48 -3.52 -5.78
C HIS A 104 -3.94 -4.96 -5.87
N VAL A 105 -4.24 -5.46 -7.06
CA VAL A 105 -4.52 -6.88 -7.28
C VAL A 105 -3.21 -7.55 -7.68
N VAL A 106 -2.71 -8.43 -6.81
CA VAL A 106 -1.37 -9.01 -6.92
C VAL A 106 -1.49 -10.53 -7.11
N PRO A 107 -0.96 -11.08 -8.21
CA PRO A 107 -0.99 -12.53 -8.41
C PRO A 107 -0.16 -13.25 -7.36
N THR A 108 -0.61 -14.43 -6.93
CA THR A 108 0.09 -15.30 -5.96
C THR A 108 1.49 -15.68 -6.41
N THR A 109 1.73 -15.67 -7.73
CA THR A 109 3.03 -15.96 -8.35
C THR A 109 3.98 -14.78 -8.43
N ASP A 110 3.52 -13.56 -8.06
CA ASP A 110 4.37 -12.36 -8.07
C ASP A 110 5.45 -12.49 -7.00
N PRO A 111 6.75 -12.33 -7.33
CA PRO A 111 7.84 -12.46 -6.38
C PRO A 111 7.74 -11.45 -5.23
N ASP A 112 7.13 -10.29 -5.48
CA ASP A 112 6.99 -9.22 -4.50
C ASP A 112 5.69 -9.31 -3.67
N VAL A 113 4.87 -10.36 -3.87
CA VAL A 113 3.57 -10.51 -3.20
C VAL A 113 3.65 -10.37 -1.68
N LYS A 114 4.75 -10.80 -1.07
CA LYS A 114 4.99 -10.70 0.39
C LYS A 114 5.67 -9.40 0.82
N GLN A 115 6.19 -8.62 -0.12
CA GLN A 115 7.06 -7.49 0.19
C GLN A 115 6.30 -6.36 0.89
N MET A 116 5.11 -6.02 0.41
CA MET A 116 4.30 -4.93 0.99
C MET A 116 3.87 -5.25 2.43
N ALA A 117 3.42 -6.49 2.68
CA ALA A 117 3.06 -6.95 4.01
C ALA A 117 4.29 -7.01 4.94
N ALA A 118 5.40 -7.55 4.47
CA ALA A 118 6.66 -7.62 5.23
C ALA A 118 7.16 -6.22 5.62
N PHE A 119 7.06 -5.26 4.71
CA PHE A 119 7.47 -3.89 4.99
C PHE A 119 6.54 -3.20 6.02
N ARG A 120 5.23 -3.36 5.88
CA ARG A 120 4.26 -2.92 6.91
C ARG A 120 4.61 -3.48 8.28
N ASP A 121 4.86 -4.79 8.35
CA ASP A 121 5.12 -5.48 9.61
C ASP A 121 6.47 -5.06 10.23
N LEU A 122 7.48 -4.79 9.40
CA LEU A 122 8.73 -4.17 9.83
C LEU A 122 8.47 -2.81 10.50
N LEU A 123 7.73 -1.94 9.84
CA LEU A 123 7.46 -0.60 10.36
C LEU A 123 6.56 -0.60 11.60
N ARG A 124 5.69 -1.60 11.75
CA ARG A 124 4.87 -1.78 12.97
C ARG A 124 5.71 -2.27 14.15
N GLY A 125 6.62 -3.21 13.90
CA GLY A 125 7.42 -3.86 14.93
C GLY A 125 8.71 -3.13 15.31
N ASP A 126 9.26 -2.31 14.42
CA ASP A 126 10.54 -1.61 14.62
C ASP A 126 10.36 -0.10 14.53
N ARG A 127 10.51 0.55 15.70
CA ARG A 127 10.41 2.01 15.81
C ARG A 127 11.54 2.71 15.04
N ARG A 128 12.76 2.17 15.04
CA ARG A 128 13.92 2.78 14.34
C ARG A 128 13.70 2.74 12.82
N ALA A 129 13.22 1.60 12.29
CA ALA A 129 12.88 1.48 10.88
C ALA A 129 11.77 2.46 10.49
N ARG A 130 10.75 2.62 11.33
CA ARG A 130 9.66 3.57 11.12
C ARG A 130 10.14 5.02 11.10
N GLU A 131 10.99 5.43 12.05
CA GLU A 131 11.56 6.76 12.12
C GLU A 131 12.48 7.05 10.92
N ALA A 132 13.33 6.08 10.55
CA ALA A 132 14.20 6.17 9.38
C ALA A 132 13.38 6.33 8.08
N TYR A 133 12.34 5.52 7.90
CA TYR A 133 11.46 5.65 6.74
C TYR A 133 10.74 7.00 6.68
N ALA A 134 10.23 7.48 7.81
CA ALA A 134 9.57 8.79 7.88
C ALA A 134 10.52 9.94 7.55
N ALA A 135 11.79 9.86 7.98
CA ALA A 135 12.83 10.84 7.68
C ALA A 135 13.17 10.84 6.18
N GLU A 136 13.39 9.65 5.59
CA GLU A 136 13.68 9.51 4.16
C GLU A 136 12.53 10.00 3.28
N LYS A 137 11.28 9.71 3.63
CA LYS A 137 10.12 10.26 2.91
C LYS A 137 10.10 11.79 2.89
N ARG A 138 10.40 12.41 4.02
CA ARG A 138 10.49 13.89 4.08
C ARG A 138 11.61 14.40 3.20
N ARG A 139 12.81 13.78 3.28
CA ARG A 139 13.95 14.15 2.46
C ARG A 139 13.66 14.04 0.95
N ILE A 140 12.98 12.99 0.52
CA ILE A 140 12.60 12.83 -0.89
C ILE A 140 11.66 13.98 -1.32
N LEU A 141 10.64 14.29 -0.50
CA LEU A 141 9.68 15.37 -0.79
C LEU A 141 10.31 16.78 -0.80
N GLU A 142 11.43 16.97 -0.11
CA GLU A 142 12.20 18.24 -0.16
C GLU A 142 13.00 18.39 -1.46
N HIS A 143 13.27 17.28 -2.16
CA HIS A 143 14.15 17.27 -3.35
C HIS A 143 13.41 17.07 -4.67
N THR A 144 12.19 16.56 -4.65
CA THR A 144 11.41 16.37 -5.88
C THR A 144 9.91 16.55 -5.67
N ASP A 145 9.29 17.24 -6.63
CA ASP A 145 7.83 17.31 -6.77
C ASP A 145 7.33 16.31 -7.84
N ASP A 146 8.23 15.61 -8.52
CA ASP A 146 7.90 14.62 -9.53
C ASP A 146 7.43 13.30 -8.86
N VAL A 147 6.25 12.83 -9.27
CA VAL A 147 5.63 11.63 -8.70
C VAL A 147 6.44 10.37 -8.99
N ARG A 148 7.09 10.30 -10.16
CA ARG A 148 7.87 9.13 -10.57
C ARG A 148 9.16 9.06 -9.78
N GLU A 149 9.93 10.17 -9.73
CA GLU A 149 11.15 10.25 -8.93
C GLU A 149 10.88 9.96 -7.46
N TYR A 150 9.77 10.47 -6.90
CA TYR A 150 9.33 10.15 -5.55
C TYR A 150 9.07 8.66 -5.37
N THR A 151 8.40 8.02 -6.32
CA THR A 151 8.05 6.60 -6.25
C THR A 151 9.28 5.71 -6.34
N ASP A 152 10.20 6.01 -7.26
CA ASP A 152 11.44 5.27 -7.44
C ASP A 152 12.34 5.38 -6.20
N ALA A 153 12.57 6.61 -5.69
CA ALA A 153 13.35 6.84 -4.49
C ALA A 153 12.73 6.15 -3.26
N LYS A 154 11.40 6.14 -3.13
CA LYS A 154 10.69 5.42 -2.07
C LYS A 154 10.90 3.91 -2.17
N THR A 155 10.89 3.35 -3.37
CA THR A 155 11.12 1.92 -3.61
C THR A 155 12.52 1.50 -3.16
N ASP A 156 13.54 2.30 -3.46
CA ASP A 156 14.92 2.05 -2.99
C ASP A 156 15.04 2.08 -1.47
N VAL A 157 14.35 2.99 -0.81
CA VAL A 157 14.33 3.05 0.67
C VAL A 157 13.69 1.80 1.27
N ILE A 158 12.57 1.34 0.69
CA ILE A 158 11.87 0.12 1.12
C ILE A 158 12.81 -1.10 0.99
N ALA A 159 13.47 -1.24 -0.15
CA ALA A 159 14.39 -2.35 -0.40
C ALA A 159 15.55 -2.37 0.60
N ARG A 160 16.16 -1.21 0.89
CA ARG A 160 17.25 -1.08 1.88
C ARG A 160 16.81 -1.45 3.29
N LEU A 161 15.63 -1.00 3.73
CA LEU A 161 15.12 -1.29 5.07
C LEU A 161 14.75 -2.75 5.24
N LEU A 162 14.20 -3.40 4.21
CA LEU A 162 13.92 -4.83 4.23
C LEU A 162 15.20 -5.69 4.25
N ALA A 163 16.24 -5.27 3.51
CA ALA A 163 17.54 -5.95 3.52
C ALA A 163 18.23 -5.88 4.89
N TYR A 164 18.16 -4.72 5.56
CA TYR A 164 18.72 -4.53 6.90
C TYR A 164 18.16 -5.52 7.94
N ARG A 165 16.84 -5.79 7.89
CA ARG A 165 16.19 -6.79 8.76
C ARG A 165 16.73 -8.21 8.55
N GLY A 166 17.22 -8.52 7.34
CA GLY A 166 17.78 -9.84 7.00
C GLY A 166 19.13 -10.10 7.68
N THR A 167 19.93 -9.06 7.90
CA THR A 167 21.27 -9.18 8.52
C THR A 167 21.21 -9.29 10.04
N ASP A 168 20.27 -8.61 10.69
CA ASP A 168 20.14 -8.60 12.17
C ASP A 168 19.60 -9.93 12.75
N ARG A 169 19.00 -10.79 11.89
CA ARG A 169 18.57 -12.14 12.29
C ARG A 169 19.64 -13.22 12.13
N GLY A 170 20.75 -12.89 11.50
CA GLY A 170 21.85 -13.83 11.25
C GLY A 170 22.89 -13.92 12.38
N GLU A 171 22.84 -13.08 13.42
CA GLU A 171 23.83 -13.02 14.49
C GLU A 171 23.34 -13.59 15.84
N LEU A 172 22.18 -14.25 15.89
CA LEU A 172 21.68 -14.97 17.06
C LEU A 172 21.51 -16.47 16.72
N GLY A 173 22.61 -17.13 16.42
CA GLY A 173 22.74 -18.58 16.28
C GLY A 173 23.84 -19.12 17.17
#